data_7e54b1db54b7a7caa599b45d29325c14
#
_entry.id   7e54b1db54b7a7caa599b45d29325c14
#
_cell.length_a   1.000
_cell.length_b   1.000
_cell.length_c   1.000
_cell.angle_alpha   90.00
_cell.angle_beta   90.00
_cell.angle_gamma   90.00
#
_symmetry.space_group_name_H-M   'P 1'
#
loop_
_entity.id
_entity.type
_entity.pdbx_description
1 polymer ?
#
loop_
_entity_poly.entity_id
_entity_poly.type
_entity_poly.pdbx_seq_one_letter_code
_entity_poly.pdbx_strand_id
1 'polypeptide(L)'
;MNTMALYLIGDIQGCDNALQRLLEKISFSPSRDTLYLLGDLVNRGPDPLAVLRRLMRLGASAHCLLGNHDLHLLAVAHGVRPAHQHDTLDGILQSADRPSLLAWLCQQRLAIFDNFRGEDILMVHAGVLPAWTATQTVALAGEVEAILRGPDLADFLHHMYGNEPSAWDGSLHGIDRLRVIVNALTRLRFCTPDGRMEFKHHGGVETAPPGYLPWFDAPGRRTADVTVAFGHWSRLGWLEHPHLLALDTGCVWGGHLSAIRLDDSVPNRPHHLIQVQCEACQTPEI
;
A
#
# COMPACT_ATOMS: atom_id res chain seq x y z
N MET A 1 -18.95 5.70 26.93
CA MET A 1 -17.58 6.21 26.71
C MET A 1 -17.23 5.88 25.26
N ASN A 2 -16.90 6.91 24.44
CA ASN A 2 -16.45 6.64 23.07
C ASN A 2 -15.07 5.98 23.15
N THR A 3 -15.00 4.69 22.86
CA THR A 3 -13.74 3.96 22.76
C THR A 3 -12.96 4.41 21.53
N MET A 4 -11.65 4.50 21.63
CA MET A 4 -10.72 4.72 20.51
C MET A 4 -10.96 3.66 19.43
N ALA A 5 -11.18 4.08 18.20
CA ALA A 5 -11.37 3.18 17.06
C ALA A 5 -10.13 3.17 16.16
N LEU A 6 -9.79 1.98 15.64
CA LEU A 6 -8.67 1.75 14.73
C LEU A 6 -9.24 1.24 13.41
N TYR A 7 -8.87 1.91 12.32
CA TYR A 7 -9.35 1.55 10.98
C TYR A 7 -8.20 1.26 10.03
N LEU A 8 -8.30 0.17 9.25
CA LEU A 8 -7.50 -0.06 8.04
C LEU A 8 -8.29 0.43 6.84
N ILE A 9 -7.64 1.15 5.93
CA ILE A 9 -8.24 1.67 4.69
C ILE A 9 -7.38 1.22 3.51
N GLY A 10 -8.04 0.71 2.46
CA GLY A 10 -7.39 0.33 1.20
C GLY A 10 -6.99 1.53 0.34
N ASP A 11 -6.64 1.25 -0.91
CA ASP A 11 -6.11 2.19 -1.88
C ASP A 11 -7.06 3.37 -2.15
N ILE A 12 -6.56 4.59 -1.94
CA ILE A 12 -7.34 5.83 -2.14
C ILE A 12 -7.16 6.35 -3.57
N GLN A 13 -5.96 6.28 -4.08
CA GLN A 13 -5.58 6.70 -5.43
C GLN A 13 -6.18 8.06 -5.84
N GLY A 14 -5.98 9.11 -5.02
CA GLY A 14 -6.45 10.46 -5.31
C GLY A 14 -7.96 10.68 -5.23
N CYS A 15 -8.74 9.74 -4.70
CA CYS A 15 -10.19 9.84 -4.56
C CYS A 15 -10.59 10.53 -3.24
N ASP A 16 -10.24 11.83 -3.04
CA ASP A 16 -10.49 12.57 -1.80
C ASP A 16 -11.96 12.61 -1.39
N ASN A 17 -12.89 12.76 -2.35
CA ASN A 17 -14.33 12.76 -2.06
C ASN A 17 -14.77 11.42 -1.44
N ALA A 18 -14.27 10.29 -1.96
CA ALA A 18 -14.58 8.98 -1.39
C ALA A 18 -13.98 8.83 0.02
N LEU A 19 -12.75 9.31 0.23
CA LEU A 19 -12.14 9.32 1.56
C LEU A 19 -12.95 10.18 2.52
N GLN A 20 -13.37 11.36 2.12
CA GLN A 20 -14.23 12.22 2.97
C GLN A 20 -15.51 11.50 3.39
N ARG A 21 -16.27 10.94 2.42
CA ARG A 21 -17.50 10.20 2.70
C ARG A 21 -17.28 8.98 3.60
N LEU A 22 -16.14 8.30 3.46
CA LEU A 22 -15.79 7.19 4.33
C LEU A 22 -15.54 7.66 5.76
N LEU A 23 -14.77 8.75 5.93
CA LEU A 23 -14.50 9.34 7.25
C LEU A 23 -15.78 9.84 7.93
N GLU A 24 -16.70 10.44 7.17
CA GLU A 24 -18.04 10.84 7.67
C GLU A 24 -18.86 9.61 8.09
N LYS A 25 -18.89 8.55 7.25
CA LYS A 25 -19.64 7.32 7.52
C LYS A 25 -19.18 6.62 8.79
N ILE A 26 -17.88 6.60 9.08
CA ILE A 26 -17.35 6.04 10.33
C ILE A 26 -17.35 7.02 11.49
N SER A 27 -17.83 8.26 11.29
CA SER A 27 -17.79 9.35 12.28
C SER A 27 -16.38 9.53 12.87
N PHE A 28 -15.37 9.54 12.00
CA PHE A 28 -13.98 9.63 12.39
C PHE A 28 -13.66 10.91 13.14
N SER A 29 -12.92 10.79 14.23
CA SER A 29 -12.40 11.92 15.01
C SER A 29 -10.90 11.77 15.26
N PRO A 30 -10.06 12.69 14.75
CA PRO A 30 -8.61 12.59 14.87
C PRO A 30 -8.10 12.68 16.32
N SER A 31 -8.91 13.19 17.24
CA SER A 31 -8.58 13.21 18.67
C SER A 31 -8.89 11.90 19.41
N ARG A 32 -9.57 10.96 18.74
CA ARG A 32 -10.01 9.71 19.33
C ARG A 32 -9.53 8.49 18.55
N ASP A 33 -9.57 8.56 17.21
CA ASP A 33 -9.45 7.42 16.32
C ASP A 33 -8.12 7.45 15.57
N THR A 34 -7.70 6.29 15.08
CA THR A 34 -6.49 6.13 14.29
C THR A 34 -6.80 5.44 12.97
N LEU A 35 -6.21 5.93 11.88
CA LEU A 35 -6.26 5.35 10.55
C LEU A 35 -4.93 4.70 10.20
N TYR A 36 -5.00 3.54 9.55
CA TYR A 36 -3.89 2.90 8.84
C TYR A 36 -4.28 2.80 7.37
N LEU A 37 -3.51 3.44 6.49
CA LEU A 37 -3.76 3.50 5.05
C LEU A 37 -2.75 2.61 4.33
N LEU A 38 -3.23 1.67 3.52
CA LEU A 38 -2.41 0.62 2.94
C LEU A 38 -1.63 1.03 1.68
N GLY A 39 -1.43 2.33 1.46
CA GLY A 39 -0.65 2.87 0.35
C GLY A 39 -1.51 3.28 -0.85
N ASP A 40 -0.82 3.66 -1.94
CA ASP A 40 -1.43 4.26 -3.12
C ASP A 40 -2.39 5.40 -2.74
N LEU A 41 -1.82 6.40 -2.08
CA LEU A 41 -2.55 7.58 -1.61
C LEU A 41 -2.91 8.49 -2.78
N VAL A 42 -2.03 8.56 -3.79
CA VAL A 42 -2.08 9.50 -4.92
C VAL A 42 -2.27 8.80 -6.26
N ASN A 43 -2.36 9.64 -7.30
CA ASN A 43 -2.45 9.26 -8.72
C ASN A 43 -3.83 8.69 -9.12
N ARG A 44 -4.05 8.57 -10.42
CA ARG A 44 -5.24 7.99 -11.07
C ARG A 44 -6.56 8.71 -10.80
N GLY A 45 -6.88 8.99 -9.57
CA GLY A 45 -8.11 9.70 -9.15
C GLY A 45 -8.04 11.22 -9.36
N PRO A 46 -9.15 11.93 -9.11
CA PRO A 46 -9.31 13.32 -9.56
C PRO A 46 -8.57 14.34 -8.68
N ASP A 47 -8.29 14.07 -7.41
CA ASP A 47 -7.73 15.06 -6.50
C ASP A 47 -6.69 14.49 -5.50
N PRO A 48 -5.54 14.01 -6.02
CA PRO A 48 -4.47 13.50 -5.16
C PRO A 48 -3.86 14.59 -4.25
N LEU A 49 -3.92 15.86 -4.65
CA LEU A 49 -3.45 16.97 -3.83
C LEU A 49 -4.30 17.13 -2.55
N ALA A 50 -5.63 17.06 -2.68
CA ALA A 50 -6.52 17.14 -1.52
C ALA A 50 -6.31 15.94 -0.58
N VAL A 51 -6.09 14.74 -1.10
CA VAL A 51 -5.75 13.55 -0.29
C VAL A 51 -4.51 13.82 0.56
N LEU A 52 -3.38 14.21 -0.03
CA LEU A 52 -2.15 14.46 0.73
C LEU A 52 -2.35 15.55 1.79
N ARG A 53 -2.99 16.66 1.43
CA ARG A 53 -3.28 17.75 2.37
C ARG A 53 -4.19 17.31 3.52
N ARG A 54 -5.17 16.45 3.25
CA ARG A 54 -6.04 15.89 4.28
C ARG A 54 -5.24 15.02 5.24
N LEU A 55 -4.46 14.07 4.72
CA LEU A 55 -3.67 13.15 5.53
C LEU A 55 -2.61 13.89 6.36
N MET A 56 -1.94 14.88 5.78
CA MET A 56 -1.02 15.74 6.53
C MET A 56 -1.70 16.46 7.70
N ARG A 57 -2.93 16.98 7.50
CA ARG A 57 -3.70 17.63 8.59
C ARG A 57 -4.12 16.67 9.69
N LEU A 58 -4.31 15.39 9.38
CA LEU A 58 -4.64 14.37 10.37
C LEU A 58 -3.46 14.06 11.30
N GLY A 59 -2.23 14.31 10.85
CA GLY A 59 -1.02 14.18 11.66
C GLY A 59 -0.88 12.77 12.25
N ALA A 60 -0.68 12.67 13.55
CA ALA A 60 -0.46 11.39 14.25
C ALA A 60 -1.66 10.44 14.26
N SER A 61 -2.84 10.89 13.83
CA SER A 61 -4.02 10.02 13.73
C SER A 61 -4.11 9.26 12.40
N ALA A 62 -3.16 9.46 11.46
CA ALA A 62 -3.09 8.76 10.19
C ALA A 62 -1.69 8.18 9.98
N HIS A 63 -1.58 6.87 9.94
CA HIS A 63 -0.38 6.12 9.59
C HIS A 63 -0.51 5.62 8.15
N CYS A 64 0.37 6.13 7.27
CA CYS A 64 0.29 5.81 5.85
C CYS A 64 1.42 4.87 5.44
N LEU A 65 1.08 3.90 4.59
CA LEU A 65 2.06 3.18 3.79
C LEU A 65 2.29 3.89 2.46
N LEU A 66 3.41 3.59 1.83
CA LEU A 66 3.70 3.96 0.46
C LEU A 66 3.37 2.81 -0.48
N GLY A 67 2.58 3.12 -1.52
CA GLY A 67 2.37 2.23 -2.64
C GLY A 67 3.28 2.58 -3.82
N ASN A 68 3.13 1.83 -4.92
CA ASN A 68 3.91 2.08 -6.12
C ASN A 68 3.56 3.43 -6.78
N HIS A 69 2.33 3.92 -6.66
CA HIS A 69 1.93 5.24 -7.17
C HIS A 69 2.54 6.38 -6.36
N ASP A 70 2.72 6.21 -5.07
CA ASP A 70 3.37 7.20 -4.20
C ASP A 70 4.87 7.31 -4.52
N LEU A 71 5.55 6.17 -4.71
CA LEU A 71 6.95 6.14 -5.15
C LEU A 71 7.10 6.72 -6.57
N HIS A 72 6.13 6.47 -7.46
CA HIS A 72 6.11 7.06 -8.80
C HIS A 72 5.99 8.60 -8.73
N LEU A 73 5.14 9.16 -7.87
CA LEU A 73 5.09 10.61 -7.65
C LEU A 73 6.47 11.16 -7.25
N LEU A 74 7.17 10.50 -6.32
CA LEU A 74 8.51 10.93 -5.93
C LEU A 74 9.48 10.92 -7.13
N ALA A 75 9.45 9.88 -7.96
CA ALA A 75 10.30 9.77 -9.14
C ALA A 75 10.00 10.86 -10.19
N VAL A 76 8.74 11.14 -10.46
CA VAL A 76 8.32 12.22 -11.38
C VAL A 76 8.73 13.58 -10.80
N ALA A 77 8.50 13.82 -9.53
CA ALA A 77 8.82 15.07 -8.86
C ALA A 77 10.33 15.39 -8.84
N HIS A 78 11.19 14.36 -8.87
CA HIS A 78 12.66 14.49 -8.95
C HIS A 78 13.19 14.43 -10.39
N GLY A 79 12.29 14.42 -11.41
CA GLY A 79 12.69 14.40 -12.81
C GLY A 79 13.29 13.08 -13.29
N VAL A 80 13.13 12.02 -12.53
CA VAL A 80 13.66 10.67 -12.84
C VAL A 80 12.84 10.00 -13.95
N ARG A 81 11.54 10.25 -13.97
CA ARG A 81 10.59 9.73 -14.95
C ARG A 81 9.68 10.84 -15.44
N PRO A 82 9.29 10.85 -16.72
CA PRO A 82 8.18 11.66 -17.16
C PRO A 82 6.88 11.13 -16.52
N ALA A 83 5.91 12.03 -16.33
CA ALA A 83 4.56 11.62 -16.00
C ALA A 83 3.97 10.78 -17.14
N HIS A 84 3.18 9.77 -16.84
CA HIS A 84 2.43 8.98 -17.80
C HIS A 84 1.16 9.72 -18.23
N GLN A 85 0.60 9.35 -19.39
CA GLN A 85 -0.61 9.98 -19.94
C GLN A 85 -1.81 9.94 -18.99
N HIS A 86 -1.90 8.93 -18.13
CA HIS A 86 -3.00 8.73 -17.20
C HIS A 86 -2.67 9.16 -15.77
N ASP A 87 -1.52 9.80 -15.55
CA ASP A 87 -1.19 10.35 -14.24
C ASP A 87 -2.00 11.62 -13.96
N THR A 88 -2.39 11.79 -12.70
CA THR A 88 -3.13 12.97 -12.21
C THR A 88 -2.29 13.77 -11.20
N LEU A 89 -0.97 13.81 -11.40
CA LEU A 89 0.01 14.35 -10.47
C LEU A 89 0.23 15.86 -10.58
N ASP A 90 -0.26 16.50 -11.64
CA ASP A 90 0.01 17.91 -11.95
C ASP A 90 -0.38 18.86 -10.81
N GLY A 91 -1.50 18.62 -10.16
CA GLY A 91 -1.93 19.41 -9.02
C GLY A 91 -0.91 19.47 -7.88
N ILE A 92 -0.24 18.33 -7.61
CA ILE A 92 0.83 18.26 -6.60
C ILE A 92 2.10 18.91 -7.13
N LEU A 93 2.50 18.60 -8.36
CA LEU A 93 3.76 19.05 -8.95
C LEU A 93 3.83 20.56 -9.13
N GLN A 94 2.68 21.21 -9.35
CA GLN A 94 2.55 22.66 -9.55
C GLN A 94 2.15 23.40 -8.26
N SER A 95 1.89 22.69 -7.18
CA SER A 95 1.47 23.31 -5.91
C SER A 95 2.58 24.08 -5.22
N ALA A 96 2.24 25.19 -4.60
CA ALA A 96 3.18 25.99 -3.82
C ALA A 96 3.73 25.24 -2.59
N ASP A 97 2.96 24.29 -2.04
CA ASP A 97 3.36 23.44 -0.91
C ASP A 97 3.99 22.09 -1.34
N ARG A 98 4.29 21.93 -2.65
CA ARG A 98 4.97 20.73 -3.18
C ARG A 98 6.16 20.26 -2.33
N PRO A 99 7.12 21.14 -1.91
CA PRO A 99 8.26 20.66 -1.13
C PRO A 99 7.83 20.00 0.20
N SER A 100 6.85 20.58 0.88
CA SER A 100 6.33 20.04 2.14
C SER A 100 5.55 18.74 1.95
N LEU A 101 4.78 18.63 0.85
CA LEU A 101 4.04 17.41 0.49
C LEU A 101 4.99 16.24 0.21
N LEU A 102 6.04 16.47 -0.59
CA LEU A 102 7.04 15.44 -0.91
C LEU A 102 7.86 15.06 0.32
N ALA A 103 8.30 16.03 1.13
CA ALA A 103 9.00 15.75 2.37
C ALA A 103 8.16 14.91 3.34
N TRP A 104 6.86 15.23 3.47
CA TRP A 104 5.93 14.43 4.27
C TRP A 104 5.78 13.01 3.71
N LEU A 105 5.64 12.87 2.39
CA LEU A 105 5.50 11.56 1.74
C LEU A 105 6.73 10.67 2.00
N CYS A 106 7.95 11.22 1.91
CA CYS A 106 9.18 10.51 2.23
C CYS A 106 9.28 10.03 3.69
N GLN A 107 8.48 10.58 4.62
CA GLN A 107 8.44 10.12 6.01
C GLN A 107 7.52 8.91 6.21
N GLN A 108 6.69 8.57 5.24
CA GLN A 108 5.75 7.46 5.37
C GLN A 108 6.48 6.11 5.34
N ARG A 109 5.76 5.05 5.69
CA ARG A 109 6.31 3.71 5.89
C ARG A 109 6.07 2.83 4.65
N LEU A 110 6.85 1.76 4.50
CA LEU A 110 6.60 0.69 3.52
C LEU A 110 6.01 -0.56 4.14
N ALA A 111 6.21 -0.74 5.45
CA ALA A 111 5.58 -1.80 6.22
C ALA A 111 5.36 -1.35 7.66
N ILE A 112 4.27 -1.81 8.28
CA ILE A 112 3.98 -1.63 9.70
C ILE A 112 3.63 -3.01 10.26
N PHE A 113 4.20 -3.36 11.41
CA PHE A 113 3.84 -4.57 12.14
C PHE A 113 3.49 -4.17 13.57
N ASP A 114 2.25 -4.43 13.97
CA ASP A 114 1.73 -4.02 15.27
C ASP A 114 0.76 -5.06 15.83
N ASN A 115 0.49 -4.99 17.12
CA ASN A 115 -0.43 -5.88 17.80
C ASN A 115 -1.71 -5.12 18.17
N PHE A 116 -2.85 -5.60 17.67
CA PHE A 116 -4.16 -5.05 17.97
C PHE A 116 -4.98 -6.06 18.76
N ARG A 117 -5.13 -5.80 20.06
CA ARG A 117 -5.90 -6.66 21.00
C ARG A 117 -5.50 -8.14 20.98
N GLY A 118 -4.22 -8.40 20.80
CA GLY A 118 -3.67 -9.77 20.79
C GLY A 118 -3.59 -10.39 19.40
N GLU A 119 -4.03 -9.70 18.36
CA GLU A 119 -3.82 -10.09 16.98
C GLU A 119 -2.61 -9.33 16.38
N ASP A 120 -1.63 -10.08 15.90
CA ASP A 120 -0.46 -9.54 15.21
C ASP A 120 -0.82 -9.26 13.75
N ILE A 121 -0.72 -8.00 13.34
CA ILE A 121 -1.05 -7.56 11.97
C ILE A 121 0.16 -6.94 11.32
N LEU A 122 0.58 -7.53 10.20
CA LEU A 122 1.56 -6.95 9.28
C LEU A 122 0.82 -6.22 8.17
N MET A 123 1.08 -4.93 8.02
CA MET A 123 0.51 -4.09 6.97
C MET A 123 1.58 -3.81 5.93
N VAL A 124 1.28 -4.10 4.66
CA VAL A 124 2.11 -3.80 3.48
C VAL A 124 1.21 -3.28 2.37
N HIS A 125 1.79 -2.62 1.36
CA HIS A 125 0.94 -2.19 0.25
C HIS A 125 0.56 -3.36 -0.68
N ALA A 126 1.51 -4.19 -1.13
CA ALA A 126 1.22 -5.26 -2.10
C ALA A 126 1.38 -6.67 -1.53
N GLY A 127 2.57 -7.07 -1.14
CA GLY A 127 2.77 -8.44 -0.67
C GLY A 127 4.06 -8.66 0.09
N VAL A 128 4.25 -9.89 0.54
CA VAL A 128 5.41 -10.32 1.31
C VAL A 128 6.00 -11.59 0.68
N LEU A 129 7.31 -11.62 0.46
CA LEU A 129 7.96 -12.81 -0.06
C LEU A 129 7.88 -13.97 0.93
N PRO A 130 7.70 -15.22 0.47
CA PRO A 130 7.52 -16.37 1.35
C PRO A 130 8.66 -16.57 2.37
N ALA A 131 9.88 -16.18 2.01
CA ALA A 131 11.07 -16.30 2.86
C ALA A 131 11.13 -15.29 4.02
N TRP A 132 10.27 -14.26 4.05
CA TRP A 132 10.33 -13.19 5.03
C TRP A 132 9.35 -13.41 6.19
N THR A 133 9.82 -13.20 7.44
CA THR A 133 8.93 -13.05 8.60
C THR A 133 8.38 -11.64 8.67
N ALA A 134 7.35 -11.40 9.48
CA ALA A 134 6.81 -10.05 9.71
C ALA A 134 7.88 -9.08 10.22
N THR A 135 8.67 -9.49 11.22
CA THR A 135 9.77 -8.67 11.76
C THR A 135 10.84 -8.39 10.71
N GLN A 136 11.22 -9.39 9.90
CA GLN A 136 12.17 -9.20 8.82
C GLN A 136 11.63 -8.26 7.75
N THR A 137 10.35 -8.34 7.41
CA THR A 137 9.69 -7.46 6.45
C THR A 137 9.79 -6.00 6.87
N VAL A 138 9.50 -5.69 8.13
CA VAL A 138 9.63 -4.32 8.66
C VAL A 138 11.08 -3.85 8.69
N ALA A 139 12.03 -4.73 9.03
CA ALA A 139 13.45 -4.38 8.99
C ALA A 139 13.92 -4.03 7.57
N LEU A 140 13.52 -4.83 6.57
CA LEU A 140 13.83 -4.59 5.16
C LEU A 140 13.15 -3.32 4.63
N ALA A 141 11.88 -3.08 4.99
CA ALA A 141 11.19 -1.83 4.69
C ALA A 141 11.98 -0.62 5.23
N GLY A 142 12.49 -0.72 6.45
CA GLY A 142 13.31 0.32 7.09
C GLY A 142 14.59 0.68 6.31
N GLU A 143 15.19 -0.25 5.55
CA GLU A 143 16.34 0.03 4.70
C GLU A 143 15.97 1.02 3.57
N VAL A 144 14.85 0.79 2.90
CA VAL A 144 14.34 1.70 1.84
C VAL A 144 13.85 3.02 2.44
N GLU A 145 13.12 2.98 3.55
CA GLU A 145 12.63 4.16 4.26
C GLU A 145 13.79 5.09 4.68
N ALA A 146 14.91 4.54 5.08
CA ALA A 146 16.11 5.32 5.42
C ALA A 146 16.67 6.06 4.18
N ILE A 147 16.68 5.41 3.02
CA ILE A 147 17.11 6.04 1.76
C ILE A 147 16.13 7.14 1.33
N LEU A 148 14.80 6.89 1.45
CA LEU A 148 13.79 7.90 1.11
C LEU A 148 13.93 9.19 1.94
N ARG A 149 14.47 9.10 3.16
CA ARG A 149 14.71 10.23 4.08
C ARG A 149 16.13 10.79 3.99
N GLY A 150 17.00 10.12 3.24
CA GLY A 150 18.42 10.41 3.16
C GLY A 150 18.82 11.20 1.91
N PRO A 151 20.12 11.51 1.80
CA PRO A 151 20.67 12.23 0.65
C PRO A 151 20.66 11.40 -0.64
N ASP A 152 20.56 10.08 -0.55
CA ASP A 152 20.64 9.16 -1.69
C ASP A 152 19.27 8.93 -2.37
N LEU A 153 18.23 9.68 -1.97
CA LEU A 153 16.87 9.56 -2.51
C LEU A 153 16.85 9.62 -4.04
N ALA A 154 17.48 10.62 -4.65
CA ALA A 154 17.43 10.81 -6.09
C ALA A 154 18.10 9.65 -6.84
N ASP A 155 19.25 9.18 -6.36
CA ASP A 155 19.95 8.04 -6.93
C ASP A 155 19.10 6.75 -6.82
N PHE A 156 18.53 6.52 -5.65
CA PHE A 156 17.61 5.38 -5.46
C PHE A 156 16.43 5.42 -6.43
N LEU A 157 15.75 6.57 -6.57
CA LEU A 157 14.62 6.72 -7.48
C LEU A 157 15.00 6.43 -8.93
N HIS A 158 16.21 6.78 -9.37
CA HIS A 158 16.73 6.45 -10.70
C HIS A 158 16.85 4.93 -10.91
N HIS A 159 17.21 4.17 -9.88
CA HIS A 159 17.57 2.78 -9.98
C HIS A 159 16.51 1.81 -9.42
N MET A 160 15.45 2.29 -8.74
CA MET A 160 14.44 1.44 -8.14
C MET A 160 13.58 0.69 -9.18
N TYR A 161 13.46 1.22 -10.40
CA TYR A 161 12.69 0.59 -11.47
C TYR A 161 13.39 -0.65 -12.04
N GLY A 162 12.57 -1.58 -12.48
CA GLY A 162 13.02 -2.83 -13.08
C GLY A 162 12.44 -4.04 -12.38
N ASN A 163 12.50 -5.18 -13.07
CA ASN A 163 11.92 -6.44 -12.58
C ASN A 163 13.00 -7.42 -12.08
N GLU A 164 14.26 -7.09 -12.25
CA GLU A 164 15.39 -7.93 -11.81
C GLU A 164 16.25 -7.22 -10.77
N PRO A 165 16.75 -7.95 -9.77
CA PRO A 165 16.47 -9.37 -9.49
C PRO A 165 14.99 -9.58 -9.15
N SER A 166 14.41 -10.71 -9.61
CA SER A 166 13.02 -11.09 -9.32
C SER A 166 12.88 -12.01 -8.12
N ALA A 167 13.98 -12.46 -7.53
CA ALA A 167 14.02 -13.35 -6.37
C ALA A 167 14.87 -12.76 -5.25
N TRP A 168 14.47 -13.07 -4.01
CA TRP A 168 15.23 -12.68 -2.83
C TRP A 168 16.39 -13.63 -2.60
N ASP A 169 17.55 -13.06 -2.33
CA ASP A 169 18.71 -13.75 -1.76
C ASP A 169 19.29 -12.88 -0.65
N GLY A 170 19.65 -13.51 0.47
CA GLY A 170 20.20 -12.78 1.62
C GLY A 170 21.55 -12.08 1.35
N SER A 171 22.26 -12.50 0.31
CA SER A 171 23.52 -11.87 -0.15
C SER A 171 23.33 -10.65 -1.02
N LEU A 172 22.09 -10.33 -1.46
CA LEU A 172 21.82 -9.12 -2.22
C LEU A 172 22.23 -7.88 -1.43
N HIS A 173 22.84 -6.93 -2.13
CA HIS A 173 23.33 -5.67 -1.56
C HIS A 173 23.07 -4.50 -2.53
N GLY A 174 23.23 -3.28 -2.02
CA GLY A 174 23.05 -2.06 -2.82
C GLY A 174 21.66 -1.98 -3.46
N ILE A 175 21.61 -1.47 -4.69
CA ILE A 175 20.36 -1.18 -5.37
C ILE A 175 19.53 -2.43 -5.70
N ASP A 176 20.16 -3.57 -5.99
CA ASP A 176 19.43 -4.79 -6.29
C ASP A 176 18.65 -5.31 -5.08
N ARG A 177 19.24 -5.19 -3.88
CA ARG A 177 18.57 -5.50 -2.62
C ARG A 177 17.36 -4.58 -2.41
N LEU A 178 17.54 -3.27 -2.53
CA LEU A 178 16.49 -2.27 -2.36
C LEU A 178 15.36 -2.45 -3.39
N ARG A 179 15.71 -2.78 -4.64
CA ARG A 179 14.73 -3.03 -5.71
C ARG A 179 13.86 -4.25 -5.41
N VAL A 180 14.44 -5.36 -4.95
CA VAL A 180 13.67 -6.54 -4.55
C VAL A 180 12.72 -6.21 -3.41
N ILE A 181 13.17 -5.44 -2.40
CA ILE A 181 12.34 -5.02 -1.28
C ILE A 181 11.15 -4.18 -1.76
N VAL A 182 11.41 -3.14 -2.56
CA VAL A 182 10.35 -2.29 -3.11
C VAL A 182 9.38 -3.08 -3.96
N ASN A 183 9.88 -3.92 -4.87
CA ASN A 183 9.04 -4.72 -5.75
C ASN A 183 8.14 -5.69 -4.98
N ALA A 184 8.64 -6.33 -3.93
CA ALA A 184 7.83 -7.19 -3.08
C ALA A 184 6.75 -6.39 -2.34
N LEU A 185 7.12 -5.31 -1.67
CA LEU A 185 6.22 -4.56 -0.80
C LEU A 185 5.20 -3.71 -1.57
N THR A 186 5.49 -3.35 -2.85
CA THR A 186 4.64 -2.41 -3.60
C THR A 186 4.09 -2.94 -4.91
N ARG A 187 4.49 -4.13 -5.40
CA ARG A 187 4.08 -4.61 -6.73
C ARG A 187 3.73 -6.11 -6.80
N LEU A 188 4.06 -6.89 -5.76
CA LEU A 188 3.91 -8.34 -5.76
C LEU A 188 2.44 -8.77 -5.81
N ARG A 189 2.11 -9.60 -6.80
CA ARG A 189 0.84 -10.35 -6.89
C ARG A 189 1.10 -11.84 -6.91
N PHE A 190 1.93 -12.28 -7.85
CA PHE A 190 2.26 -13.69 -8.09
C PHE A 190 3.74 -13.96 -7.85
N CYS A 191 4.03 -15.13 -7.32
CA CYS A 191 5.38 -15.65 -7.22
C CYS A 191 5.40 -17.16 -7.45
N THR A 192 6.59 -17.71 -7.71
CA THR A 192 6.80 -19.15 -7.65
C THR A 192 6.80 -19.64 -6.20
N PRO A 193 6.68 -20.94 -5.92
CA PRO A 193 6.77 -21.49 -4.56
C PRO A 193 8.05 -21.10 -3.81
N ASP A 194 9.15 -20.86 -4.50
CA ASP A 194 10.43 -20.41 -3.97
C ASP A 194 10.59 -18.88 -3.92
N GLY A 195 9.53 -18.13 -4.28
CA GLY A 195 9.47 -16.68 -4.10
C GLY A 195 10.01 -15.84 -5.25
N ARG A 196 10.16 -16.38 -6.47
CA ARG A 196 10.46 -15.57 -7.66
C ARG A 196 9.23 -14.79 -8.08
N MET A 197 9.32 -13.47 -8.08
CA MET A 197 8.21 -12.55 -8.39
C MET A 197 7.88 -12.50 -9.87
N GLU A 198 6.60 -12.26 -10.17
CA GLU A 198 6.06 -12.04 -11.51
C GLU A 198 5.38 -10.68 -11.57
N PHE A 199 5.57 -9.92 -12.67
CA PHE A 199 5.13 -8.52 -12.79
C PHE A 199 4.33 -8.19 -14.06
N LYS A 200 4.07 -9.17 -14.93
CA LYS A 200 3.38 -8.93 -16.21
C LYS A 200 1.87 -9.18 -16.12
N HIS A 201 1.42 -9.98 -15.15
CA HIS A 201 0.02 -10.34 -15.00
C HIS A 201 -0.64 -9.46 -13.94
N HIS A 202 -1.72 -8.78 -14.35
CA HIS A 202 -2.45 -7.79 -13.53
C HIS A 202 -3.91 -8.20 -13.27
N GLY A 203 -4.32 -9.39 -13.70
CA GLY A 203 -5.67 -9.93 -13.50
C GLY A 203 -5.94 -10.45 -12.09
N GLY A 204 -7.02 -11.19 -11.92
CA GLY A 204 -7.35 -11.90 -10.69
C GLY A 204 -6.50 -13.15 -10.47
N VAL A 205 -6.76 -13.88 -9.40
CA VAL A 205 -6.00 -15.10 -9.02
C VAL A 205 -5.99 -16.16 -10.12
N GLU A 206 -7.06 -16.22 -10.91
CA GLU A 206 -7.24 -17.15 -12.04
C GLU A 206 -6.28 -16.89 -13.21
N THR A 207 -5.65 -15.73 -13.24
CA THR A 207 -4.69 -15.33 -14.30
C THR A 207 -3.25 -15.72 -13.99
N ALA A 208 -3.01 -16.44 -12.89
CA ALA A 208 -1.68 -16.87 -12.51
C ALA A 208 -1.01 -17.66 -13.66
N PRO A 209 0.20 -17.25 -14.11
CA PRO A 209 0.89 -17.99 -15.16
C PRO A 209 1.37 -19.34 -14.66
N PRO A 210 1.62 -20.32 -15.56
CA PRO A 210 2.09 -21.63 -15.16
C PRO A 210 3.32 -21.58 -14.25
N GLY A 211 3.25 -22.27 -13.11
CA GLY A 211 4.32 -22.33 -12.11
C GLY A 211 4.32 -21.17 -11.10
N TYR A 212 3.39 -20.22 -11.24
CA TYR A 212 3.19 -19.12 -10.29
C TYR A 212 1.86 -19.27 -9.55
N LEU A 213 1.78 -18.64 -8.39
CA LEU A 213 0.58 -18.62 -7.53
C LEU A 213 0.50 -17.25 -6.82
N PRO A 214 -0.67 -16.87 -6.31
CA PRO A 214 -0.77 -15.71 -5.44
C PRO A 214 0.26 -15.80 -4.33
N TRP A 215 0.95 -14.71 -4.03
CA TRP A 215 2.04 -14.71 -3.04
C TRP A 215 1.60 -15.28 -1.68
N PHE A 216 0.34 -15.07 -1.31
CA PHE A 216 -0.20 -15.52 -0.04
C PHE A 216 -0.52 -17.04 0.00
N ASP A 217 -0.58 -17.70 -1.16
CA ASP A 217 -0.74 -19.15 -1.30
C ASP A 217 0.61 -19.89 -1.38
N ALA A 218 1.74 -19.15 -1.33
CA ALA A 218 3.05 -19.76 -1.39
C ALA A 218 3.27 -20.73 -0.22
N PRO A 219 3.62 -21.99 -0.49
CA PRO A 219 3.79 -22.99 0.56
C PRO A 219 4.93 -22.63 1.50
N GLY A 220 4.70 -22.77 2.79
CA GLY A 220 5.72 -22.49 3.81
C GLY A 220 6.07 -21.02 3.98
N ARG A 221 5.19 -20.08 3.53
CA ARG A 221 5.39 -18.67 3.80
C ARG A 221 5.53 -18.40 5.30
N ARG A 222 6.52 -17.61 5.67
CA ARG A 222 6.90 -17.38 7.07
C ARG A 222 6.02 -16.34 7.78
N THR A 223 4.97 -15.87 7.12
CA THR A 223 3.90 -15.02 7.67
C THR A 223 2.58 -15.75 7.75
N ALA A 224 2.56 -17.09 7.73
CA ALA A 224 1.34 -17.89 7.70
C ALA A 224 0.52 -17.80 9.01
N ASP A 225 1.16 -17.48 10.10
CA ASP A 225 0.61 -17.34 11.46
C ASP A 225 0.36 -15.87 11.86
N VAL A 226 0.58 -14.93 10.94
CA VAL A 226 0.39 -13.49 11.15
C VAL A 226 -0.65 -13.00 10.16
N THR A 227 -1.60 -12.17 10.61
CA THR A 227 -2.53 -11.51 9.69
C THR A 227 -1.78 -10.48 8.85
N VAL A 228 -1.83 -10.64 7.52
CA VAL A 228 -1.25 -9.68 6.57
C VAL A 228 -2.36 -8.89 5.92
N ALA A 229 -2.36 -7.56 6.14
CA ALA A 229 -3.29 -6.63 5.50
C ALA A 229 -2.60 -5.91 4.33
N PHE A 230 -3.25 -5.87 3.16
CA PHE A 230 -2.67 -5.31 1.95
C PHE A 230 -3.72 -4.70 1.00
N GLY A 231 -3.25 -3.86 0.08
CA GLY A 231 -3.99 -3.22 -0.99
C GLY A 231 -3.57 -3.71 -2.38
N HIS A 232 -3.30 -2.76 -3.30
CA HIS A 232 -2.63 -2.94 -4.60
C HIS A 232 -3.36 -3.81 -5.63
N TRP A 233 -4.05 -4.84 -5.22
CA TRP A 233 -4.60 -5.85 -6.12
C TRP A 233 -6.11 -5.70 -6.30
N SER A 234 -6.53 -4.63 -7.00
CA SER A 234 -7.94 -4.26 -7.17
C SER A 234 -8.81 -5.37 -7.80
N ARG A 235 -8.22 -6.22 -8.65
CA ARG A 235 -8.93 -7.36 -9.26
C ARG A 235 -9.22 -8.49 -8.27
N LEU A 236 -8.56 -8.51 -7.11
CA LEU A 236 -8.85 -9.43 -6.02
C LEU A 236 -10.12 -9.01 -5.26
N GLY A 237 -10.34 -7.71 -5.15
CA GLY A 237 -11.43 -7.15 -4.36
C GLY A 237 -11.25 -7.35 -2.86
N TRP A 238 -12.36 -7.30 -2.13
CA TRP A 238 -12.36 -7.64 -0.71
C TRP A 238 -12.11 -9.13 -0.53
N LEU A 239 -11.06 -9.46 0.20
CA LEU A 239 -10.76 -10.81 0.64
C LEU A 239 -10.51 -10.81 2.14
N GLU A 240 -11.27 -11.61 2.86
CA GLU A 240 -10.99 -11.97 4.25
C GLU A 240 -10.82 -13.49 4.31
N HIS A 241 -9.64 -13.92 4.69
CA HIS A 241 -9.28 -15.31 4.87
C HIS A 241 -8.46 -15.40 6.17
N PRO A 242 -8.38 -16.55 6.86
CA PRO A 242 -7.49 -16.67 7.99
C PRO A 242 -6.11 -16.10 7.70
N HIS A 243 -5.71 -15.08 8.49
CA HIS A 243 -4.45 -14.35 8.35
C HIS A 243 -4.24 -13.55 7.04
N LEU A 244 -5.34 -13.15 6.35
CA LEU A 244 -5.26 -12.28 5.15
C LEU A 244 -6.41 -11.29 5.11
N LEU A 245 -6.10 -10.02 4.82
CA LEU A 245 -7.05 -8.94 4.64
C LEU A 245 -6.66 -8.12 3.40
N ALA A 246 -7.34 -8.33 2.26
CA ALA A 246 -7.15 -7.52 1.06
C ALA A 246 -8.22 -6.44 0.99
N LEU A 247 -7.83 -5.16 0.89
CA LEU A 247 -8.74 -4.02 0.97
C LEU A 247 -8.79 -3.14 -0.28
N ASP A 248 -8.00 -3.42 -1.33
CA ASP A 248 -8.16 -2.69 -2.59
C ASP A 248 -9.39 -3.21 -3.33
N THR A 249 -10.46 -2.45 -3.24
CA THR A 249 -11.75 -2.76 -3.87
C THR A 249 -12.07 -1.86 -5.06
N GLY A 250 -11.01 -1.28 -5.65
CA GLY A 250 -11.08 -0.61 -6.94
C GLY A 250 -11.76 0.75 -6.91
N CYS A 251 -11.54 1.57 -5.88
CA CYS A 251 -12.18 2.89 -5.76
C CYS A 251 -12.07 3.71 -7.05
N VAL A 252 -10.87 3.89 -7.58
CA VAL A 252 -10.62 4.70 -8.79
C VAL A 252 -11.28 4.14 -10.05
N TRP A 253 -11.59 2.86 -10.06
CA TRP A 253 -12.25 2.15 -11.17
C TRP A 253 -13.79 2.11 -11.05
N GLY A 254 -14.38 2.83 -10.09
CA GLY A 254 -15.81 2.82 -9.84
C GLY A 254 -16.30 1.70 -8.92
N GLY A 255 -15.37 1.04 -8.22
CA GLY A 255 -15.69 0.12 -7.13
C GLY A 255 -15.96 0.83 -5.82
N HIS A 256 -15.35 0.38 -4.74
CA HIS A 256 -15.53 0.94 -3.40
C HIS A 256 -14.21 1.39 -2.78
N LEU A 257 -14.26 2.42 -1.94
CA LEU A 257 -13.24 2.63 -0.93
C LEU A 257 -13.65 1.86 0.32
N SER A 258 -12.79 0.96 0.75
CA SER A 258 -13.06 0.00 1.83
C SER A 258 -12.25 0.31 3.08
N ALA A 259 -12.90 0.17 4.22
CA ALA A 259 -12.26 0.16 5.53
C ALA A 259 -12.74 -1.02 6.35
N ILE A 260 -11.89 -1.48 7.27
CA ILE A 260 -12.28 -2.37 8.35
C ILE A 260 -11.95 -1.72 9.69
N ARG A 261 -12.72 -2.08 10.71
CA ARG A 261 -12.47 -1.66 12.08
C ARG A 261 -11.76 -2.78 12.84
N LEU A 262 -10.57 -2.49 13.40
CA LEU A 262 -9.73 -3.48 14.09
C LEU A 262 -10.05 -3.62 15.57
N ASP A 263 -10.46 -2.53 16.23
CA ASP A 263 -10.63 -2.51 17.69
C ASP A 263 -11.90 -3.21 18.18
N ASP A 264 -12.84 -3.55 17.31
CA ASP A 264 -14.03 -4.36 17.61
C ASP A 264 -13.95 -5.79 17.06
N SER A 265 -12.79 -6.18 16.54
CA SER A 265 -12.56 -7.56 16.11
C SER A 265 -12.76 -8.53 17.29
N VAL A 266 -13.52 -9.58 17.03
CA VAL A 266 -13.74 -10.68 17.99
C VAL A 266 -13.10 -11.91 17.37
N PRO A 267 -12.25 -12.65 18.10
CA PRO A 267 -11.63 -13.85 17.57
C PRO A 267 -12.66 -14.78 16.89
N ASN A 268 -12.34 -15.25 15.69
CA ASN A 268 -13.19 -16.10 14.86
C ASN A 268 -14.50 -15.47 14.35
N ARG A 269 -14.59 -14.15 14.32
CA ARG A 269 -15.67 -13.44 13.62
C ARG A 269 -15.10 -12.60 12.49
N PRO A 270 -15.82 -12.45 11.35
CA PRO A 270 -15.43 -11.56 10.26
C PRO A 270 -15.30 -10.11 10.76
N HIS A 271 -14.35 -9.38 10.21
CA HIS A 271 -14.21 -7.95 10.44
C HIS A 271 -15.42 -7.18 9.88
N HIS A 272 -15.76 -6.09 10.54
CA HIS A 272 -16.81 -5.20 10.04
C HIS A 272 -16.29 -4.41 8.84
N LEU A 273 -16.65 -4.85 7.64
CA LEU A 273 -16.35 -4.17 6.39
C LEU A 273 -17.24 -2.94 6.21
N ILE A 274 -16.62 -1.78 6.03
CA ILE A 274 -17.29 -0.50 5.80
C ILE A 274 -16.86 0.01 4.43
N GLN A 275 -17.82 0.31 3.57
CA GLN A 275 -17.54 0.70 2.18
C GLN A 275 -18.33 1.95 1.79
N VAL A 276 -17.74 2.75 0.91
CA VAL A 276 -18.42 3.82 0.18
C VAL A 276 -18.26 3.58 -1.32
N GLN A 277 -19.34 3.69 -2.07
CA GLN A 277 -19.30 3.58 -3.53
C GLN A 277 -18.47 4.72 -4.11
N CYS A 278 -17.61 4.43 -5.06
CA CYS A 278 -16.77 5.41 -5.73
C CYS A 278 -17.27 5.68 -7.17
N GLU A 279 -16.94 6.85 -7.69
CA GLU A 279 -17.15 7.18 -9.09
C GLU A 279 -15.96 6.65 -9.91
N ALA A 280 -16.24 6.11 -11.09
CA ALA A 280 -15.17 5.69 -12.00
C ALA A 280 -14.43 6.93 -12.51
N CYS A 281 -13.15 7.04 -12.19
CA CYS A 281 -12.29 8.14 -12.64
C CYS A 281 -11.48 7.75 -13.88
N GLN A 282 -11.19 6.46 -14.02
CA GLN A 282 -10.47 5.88 -15.15
C GLN A 282 -11.05 4.50 -15.50
N THR A 283 -10.75 4.05 -16.72
CA THR A 283 -11.04 2.67 -17.14
C THR A 283 -9.83 1.79 -16.86
N PRO A 284 -9.98 0.62 -16.24
CA PRO A 284 -8.87 -0.30 -16.04
C PRO A 284 -8.20 -0.66 -17.38
N GLU A 285 -6.90 -0.64 -17.44
CA GLU A 285 -6.14 -1.19 -18.57
C GLU A 285 -6.38 -2.71 -18.61
N ILE A 286 -6.74 -3.23 -19.80
CA ILE A 286 -7.03 -4.64 -20.05
C ILE A 286 -5.73 -5.42 -20.22
#